data_97863b563a0988dc8bf30ba86862fcaa
#
_entry.id   97863b563a0988dc8bf30ba86862fcaa
#
_cell.length_a   1.000
_cell.length_b   1.000
_cell.length_c   1.000
_cell.angle_alpha   90.00
_cell.angle_beta   90.00
_cell.angle_gamma   90.00
#
_symmetry.space_group_name_H-M   'P 1'
#
loop_
_entity.id
_entity.type
_entity.pdbx_description
1 polymer ?
#
loop_
_entity_poly.entity_id
_entity_poly.type
_entity_poly.pdbx_seq_one_letter_code
_entity_poly.pdbx_strand_id
1 'polypeptide(L)'
;TGKELLAQSIHNASDRKKGPFVAINCAALSQNLLESELFGYVDGAFTGAQKGGKEGLFEQAHTGTIFLDEIGEVPLELQAKLLRVIQEREVMRIGDNKMILVDIRIVAATNRDLNQYVRESKFRLDLYYRLDVLHLKLPTLNERGHDIGILAEYLLNRKKEMYCKRLGDIRLTKEAGELLERIEWKGNIRQLNNICM
;
A
#
# COMPACT_ATOMS: atom_id res chain seq x y z
N THR A 1 6.17 -7.76 -3.36
CA THR A 1 5.41 -8.34 -4.51
C THR A 1 5.13 -7.33 -5.63
N GLY A 2 5.35 -6.04 -5.43
CA GLY A 2 5.06 -4.99 -6.41
C GLY A 2 3.64 -4.41 -6.30
N LYS A 3 2.94 -4.62 -5.18
CA LYS A 3 1.58 -4.08 -4.93
C LYS A 3 1.52 -2.56 -5.12
N GLU A 4 2.45 -1.83 -4.52
CA GLU A 4 2.52 -0.36 -4.59
C GLU A 4 2.80 0.13 -6.02
N LEU A 5 3.73 -0.51 -6.74
CA LEU A 5 4.02 -0.18 -8.14
C LEU A 5 2.80 -0.38 -9.04
N LEU A 6 2.04 -1.46 -8.81
CA LEU A 6 0.79 -1.69 -9.55
C LEU A 6 -0.24 -0.62 -9.21
N ALA A 7 -0.44 -0.30 -7.94
CA ALA A 7 -1.38 0.74 -7.51
C ALA A 7 -1.05 2.11 -8.14
N GLN A 8 0.23 2.47 -8.16
CA GLN A 8 0.71 3.70 -8.80
C GLN A 8 0.52 3.66 -10.32
N SER A 9 0.75 2.51 -10.97
CA SER A 9 0.50 2.33 -12.40
C SER A 9 -0.98 2.47 -12.75
N ILE A 10 -1.87 1.91 -11.91
CA ILE A 10 -3.33 2.06 -12.05
C ILE A 10 -3.74 3.53 -11.92
N HIS A 11 -3.16 4.27 -10.97
CA HIS A 11 -3.40 5.70 -10.82
C HIS A 11 -2.95 6.48 -12.07
N ASN A 12 -1.71 6.25 -12.52
CA ASN A 12 -1.11 6.95 -13.67
C ASN A 12 -1.85 6.67 -14.98
N ALA A 13 -2.49 5.50 -15.10
CA ALA A 13 -3.29 5.12 -16.27
C ALA A 13 -4.77 5.56 -16.18
N SER A 14 -5.17 6.24 -15.10
CA SER A 14 -6.55 6.66 -14.86
C SER A 14 -6.81 8.12 -15.21
N ASP A 15 -8.08 8.51 -15.23
CA ASP A 15 -8.50 9.92 -15.38
C ASP A 15 -8.04 10.78 -14.20
N ARG A 16 -7.69 10.15 -13.06
CA ARG A 16 -7.19 10.81 -11.84
C ARG A 16 -5.67 11.00 -11.81
N LYS A 17 -4.95 10.70 -12.89
CA LYS A 17 -3.47 10.78 -12.98
C LYS A 17 -2.87 12.15 -12.65
N LYS A 18 -3.66 13.21 -12.75
CA LYS A 18 -3.26 14.58 -12.38
C LYS A 18 -3.53 14.92 -10.92
N GLY A 19 -4.34 14.13 -10.23
CA GLY A 19 -4.64 14.27 -8.81
C GLY A 19 -3.55 13.65 -7.92
N PRO A 20 -3.66 13.80 -6.62
CA PRO A 20 -2.70 13.22 -5.68
C PRO A 20 -2.77 11.69 -5.66
N PHE A 21 -1.61 11.05 -5.50
CA PHE A 21 -1.49 9.64 -5.13
C PHE A 21 -0.96 9.57 -3.69
N VAL A 22 -1.82 9.21 -2.78
CA VAL A 22 -1.50 9.11 -1.35
C VAL A 22 -1.41 7.66 -0.95
N ALA A 23 -0.30 7.23 -0.36
CA ALA A 23 -0.08 5.84 0.05
C ALA A 23 0.18 5.74 1.54
N ILE A 24 -0.42 4.74 2.18
CA ILE A 24 -0.19 4.41 3.59
C ILE A 24 -0.10 2.91 3.78
N ASN A 25 0.82 2.47 4.64
CA ASN A 25 0.87 1.09 5.11
C ASN A 25 0.18 1.01 6.47
N CYS A 26 -0.97 0.34 6.52
CA CYS A 26 -1.79 0.23 7.72
C CYS A 26 -1.15 -0.61 8.83
N ALA A 27 -0.19 -1.48 8.50
CA ALA A 27 0.53 -2.29 9.48
C ALA A 27 1.71 -1.56 10.14
N ALA A 28 2.14 -0.42 9.59
CA ALA A 28 3.33 0.29 10.07
C ALA A 28 3.08 1.20 11.27
N LEU A 29 1.82 1.47 11.61
CA LEU A 29 1.42 2.43 12.63
C LEU A 29 0.61 1.77 13.74
N SER A 30 0.69 2.30 14.96
CA SER A 30 -0.25 1.95 16.02
C SER A 30 -1.67 2.43 15.66
N GLN A 31 -2.70 1.83 16.28
CA GLN A 31 -4.10 2.16 15.98
C GLN A 31 -4.40 3.67 16.06
N ASN A 32 -3.98 4.34 17.14
CA ASN A 32 -4.24 5.77 17.33
C ASN A 32 -3.51 6.64 16.29
N LEU A 33 -2.28 6.25 15.92
CA LEU A 33 -1.54 6.94 14.87
C LEU A 33 -2.17 6.71 13.50
N LEU A 34 -2.56 5.48 13.18
CA LEU A 34 -3.25 5.17 11.92
C LEU A 34 -4.55 5.96 11.79
N GLU A 35 -5.33 6.06 12.87
CA GLU A 35 -6.55 6.85 12.91
C GLU A 35 -6.29 8.33 12.65
N SER A 36 -5.33 8.92 13.37
CA SER A 36 -4.99 10.34 13.22
C SER A 36 -4.38 10.66 11.85
N GLU A 37 -3.62 9.75 11.24
CA GLU A 37 -3.12 9.93 9.88
C GLU A 37 -4.25 9.83 8.84
N LEU A 38 -5.11 8.81 8.92
CA LEU A 38 -6.18 8.61 7.94
C LEU A 38 -7.22 9.72 7.96
N PHE A 39 -7.71 10.07 9.16
CA PHE A 39 -8.88 10.96 9.31
C PHE A 39 -8.50 12.41 9.67
N GLY A 40 -7.26 12.62 10.15
CA GLY A 40 -6.88 13.94 10.66
C GLY A 40 -7.49 14.26 12.02
N TYR A 41 -7.20 15.43 12.55
CA TYR A 41 -7.71 15.90 13.84
C TYR A 41 -7.76 17.43 13.90
N VAL A 42 -8.63 17.95 14.76
CA VAL A 42 -8.69 19.38 15.07
C VAL A 42 -7.78 19.73 16.25
N ASP A 43 -7.54 21.02 16.46
CA ASP A 43 -6.77 21.50 17.61
C ASP A 43 -7.40 21.01 18.93
N GLY A 44 -6.56 20.52 19.84
CA GLY A 44 -7.00 20.02 21.15
C GLY A 44 -7.74 18.66 21.13
N ALA A 45 -7.79 17.95 20.02
CA ALA A 45 -8.49 16.66 19.91
C ALA A 45 -7.97 15.59 20.89
N PHE A 46 -6.69 15.63 21.24
CA PHE A 46 -6.04 14.76 22.22
C PHE A 46 -4.74 15.38 22.77
N THR A 47 -4.20 14.81 23.83
CA THR A 47 -2.92 15.28 24.43
C THR A 47 -1.77 15.06 23.45
N GLY A 48 -1.14 16.14 23.00
CA GLY A 48 -0.07 16.13 21.99
C GLY A 48 -0.54 16.44 20.57
N ALA A 49 -1.82 16.78 20.37
CA ALA A 49 -2.30 17.32 19.09
C ALA A 49 -1.57 18.63 18.73
N GLN A 50 -1.20 18.77 17.46
CA GLN A 50 -0.55 20.01 16.98
C GLN A 50 -1.53 21.18 17.01
N LYS A 51 -1.05 22.38 17.35
CA LYS A 51 -1.85 23.61 17.24
C LYS A 51 -2.31 23.81 15.81
N GLY A 52 -3.61 24.03 15.62
CA GLY A 52 -4.24 24.17 14.31
C GLY A 52 -4.73 22.85 13.70
N GLY A 53 -4.50 21.71 14.37
CA GLY A 53 -4.92 20.40 13.87
C GLY A 53 -4.05 19.86 12.72
N LYS A 54 -4.54 18.79 12.08
CA LYS A 54 -3.88 18.16 10.93
C LYS A 54 -4.92 17.61 9.96
N GLU A 55 -4.75 17.83 8.67
CA GLU A 55 -5.55 17.19 7.64
C GLU A 55 -5.23 15.70 7.52
N GLY A 56 -6.29 14.88 7.38
CA GLY A 56 -6.16 13.45 7.17
C GLY A 56 -5.77 13.08 5.75
N LEU A 57 -5.24 11.86 5.57
CA LEU A 57 -4.84 11.36 4.25
C LEU A 57 -6.04 11.22 3.29
N PHE A 58 -7.26 11.00 3.78
CA PHE A 58 -8.45 11.01 2.94
C PHE A 58 -8.74 12.39 2.34
N GLU A 59 -8.55 13.46 3.11
CA GLU A 59 -8.66 14.82 2.62
C GLU A 59 -7.57 15.14 1.60
N GLN A 60 -6.31 14.77 1.91
CA GLN A 60 -5.16 14.97 1.01
C GLN A 60 -5.30 14.20 -0.31
N ALA A 61 -6.02 13.06 -0.31
CA ALA A 61 -6.29 12.27 -1.50
C ALA A 61 -7.46 12.80 -2.35
N HIS A 62 -8.10 13.91 -1.94
CA HIS A 62 -9.24 14.48 -2.67
C HIS A 62 -8.92 14.69 -4.16
N THR A 63 -9.84 14.31 -5.04
CA THR A 63 -9.70 14.26 -6.51
C THR A 63 -8.68 13.27 -7.05
N GLY A 64 -7.99 12.54 -6.18
CA GLY A 64 -6.93 11.60 -6.52
C GLY A 64 -7.22 10.15 -6.15
N THR A 65 -6.17 9.47 -5.72
CA THR A 65 -6.20 8.05 -5.31
C THR A 65 -5.51 7.87 -3.97
N ILE A 66 -6.16 7.14 -3.06
CA ILE A 66 -5.52 6.64 -1.85
C ILE A 66 -5.21 5.15 -1.99
N PHE A 67 -3.99 4.77 -1.66
CA PHE A 67 -3.53 3.39 -1.62
C PHE A 67 -3.35 2.93 -0.17
N LEU A 68 -4.17 1.95 0.24
CA LEU A 68 -4.16 1.37 1.57
C LEU A 68 -3.45 0.01 1.51
N ASP A 69 -2.15 -0.01 1.85
CA ASP A 69 -1.41 -1.28 1.91
C ASP A 69 -1.66 -1.99 3.24
N GLU A 70 -1.70 -3.31 3.20
CA GLU A 70 -2.00 -4.20 4.33
C GLU A 70 -3.33 -3.84 5.03
N ILE A 71 -4.41 -3.66 4.24
CA ILE A 71 -5.75 -3.31 4.73
C ILE A 71 -6.31 -4.32 5.74
N GLY A 72 -5.88 -5.58 5.69
CA GLY A 72 -6.27 -6.63 6.64
C GLY A 72 -5.78 -6.39 8.07
N GLU A 73 -4.81 -5.49 8.27
CA GLU A 73 -4.27 -5.14 9.58
C GLU A 73 -5.00 -3.95 10.25
N VAL A 74 -6.00 -3.37 9.57
CA VAL A 74 -6.79 -2.26 10.13
C VAL A 74 -7.66 -2.77 11.28
N PRO A 75 -7.61 -2.16 12.48
CA PRO A 75 -8.47 -2.54 13.61
C PRO A 75 -9.97 -2.40 13.30
N LEU A 76 -10.80 -3.27 13.88
CA LEU A 76 -12.25 -3.33 13.62
C LEU A 76 -12.96 -1.98 13.85
N GLU A 77 -12.54 -1.20 14.83
CA GLU A 77 -13.10 0.12 15.13
C GLU A 77 -12.86 1.09 13.96
N LEU A 78 -11.66 1.05 13.37
CA LEU A 78 -11.31 1.89 12.22
C LEU A 78 -11.95 1.40 10.92
N GLN A 79 -12.21 0.09 10.80
CA GLN A 79 -12.95 -0.46 9.65
C GLN A 79 -14.36 0.15 9.52
N ALA A 80 -15.05 0.42 10.66
CA ALA A 80 -16.34 1.08 10.63
C ALA A 80 -16.27 2.53 10.11
N LYS A 81 -15.21 3.28 10.49
CA LYS A 81 -14.97 4.63 10.01
C LYS A 81 -14.60 4.63 8.52
N LEU A 82 -13.74 3.68 8.12
CA LEU A 82 -13.34 3.48 6.72
C LEU A 82 -14.55 3.18 5.83
N LEU A 83 -15.47 2.31 6.29
CA LEU A 83 -16.69 2.00 5.57
C LEU A 83 -17.52 3.26 5.28
N ARG A 84 -17.68 4.16 6.25
CA ARG A 84 -18.38 5.44 6.05
C ARG A 84 -17.72 6.27 4.96
N VAL A 85 -16.40 6.42 4.99
CA VAL A 85 -15.68 7.19 3.95
C VAL A 85 -15.92 6.60 2.56
N ILE A 86 -15.95 5.26 2.43
CA ILE A 86 -16.18 4.60 1.15
C ILE A 86 -17.63 4.76 0.66
N GLN A 87 -18.60 4.70 1.56
CA GLN A 87 -20.02 4.74 1.25
C GLN A 87 -20.55 6.15 1.05
N GLU A 88 -20.27 7.01 2.03
CA GLU A 88 -20.83 8.38 2.11
C GLU A 88 -19.96 9.40 1.36
N ARG A 89 -18.69 9.05 1.08
CA ARG A 89 -17.68 9.97 0.55
C ARG A 89 -17.45 11.18 1.44
N GLU A 90 -17.53 10.95 2.73
CA GLU A 90 -17.36 11.97 3.76
C GLU A 90 -16.34 11.50 4.80
N VAL A 91 -15.54 12.43 5.28
CA VAL A 91 -14.60 12.23 6.36
C VAL A 91 -14.87 13.22 7.48
N MET A 92 -14.70 12.77 8.73
CA MET A 92 -14.81 13.61 9.93
C MET A 92 -13.48 13.52 10.67
N ARG A 93 -12.89 14.67 10.98
CA ARG A 93 -11.66 14.75 11.78
C ARG A 93 -11.90 14.34 13.23
N ILE A 94 -10.89 13.80 13.86
CA ILE A 94 -10.95 13.46 15.28
C ILE A 94 -11.15 14.74 16.09
N GLY A 95 -12.13 14.71 17.00
CA GLY A 95 -12.49 15.86 17.83
C GLY A 95 -13.38 16.88 17.15
N ASP A 96 -13.83 16.65 15.91
CA ASP A 96 -14.72 17.53 15.16
C ASP A 96 -16.08 16.85 14.93
N ASN A 97 -17.10 17.67 14.60
CA ASN A 97 -18.43 17.23 14.16
C ASN A 97 -18.71 17.60 12.70
N LYS A 98 -17.75 18.22 12.02
CA LYS A 98 -17.91 18.68 10.64
C LYS A 98 -17.61 17.53 9.68
N MET A 99 -18.55 17.26 8.77
CA MET A 99 -18.35 16.35 7.64
C MET A 99 -17.68 17.09 6.49
N ILE A 100 -16.64 16.47 5.91
CA ILE A 100 -15.86 16.98 4.80
C ILE A 100 -16.06 16.03 3.63
N LEU A 101 -16.59 16.52 2.52
CA LEU A 101 -16.78 15.73 1.30
C LEU A 101 -15.44 15.43 0.64
N VAL A 102 -15.24 14.17 0.28
CA VAL A 102 -14.04 13.70 -0.40
C VAL A 102 -14.41 12.90 -1.64
N ASP A 103 -13.86 13.27 -2.78
CA ASP A 103 -13.97 12.48 -4.02
C ASP A 103 -12.65 11.73 -4.24
N ILE A 104 -12.58 10.47 -3.82
CA ILE A 104 -11.36 9.67 -3.84
C ILE A 104 -11.59 8.34 -4.54
N ARG A 105 -10.55 7.86 -5.22
CA ARG A 105 -10.45 6.46 -5.66
C ARG A 105 -9.65 5.70 -4.61
N ILE A 106 -10.18 4.56 -4.16
CA ILE A 106 -9.50 3.70 -3.19
C ILE A 106 -8.92 2.49 -3.91
N VAL A 107 -7.65 2.23 -3.64
CA VAL A 107 -6.95 0.99 -4.01
C VAL A 107 -6.46 0.36 -2.71
N ALA A 108 -6.93 -0.84 -2.41
CA ALA A 108 -6.54 -1.57 -1.21
C ALA A 108 -5.68 -2.78 -1.57
N ALA A 109 -4.73 -3.11 -0.73
CA ALA A 109 -3.89 -4.29 -0.89
C ALA A 109 -3.69 -5.02 0.43
N THR A 110 -3.56 -6.34 0.37
CA THR A 110 -3.27 -7.18 1.52
C THR A 110 -2.55 -8.46 1.09
N ASN A 111 -1.85 -9.09 2.02
CA ASN A 111 -1.31 -10.44 1.90
C ASN A 111 -2.16 -11.47 2.67
N ARG A 112 -3.21 -11.02 3.37
CA ARG A 112 -4.11 -11.86 4.17
C ARG A 112 -5.28 -12.37 3.34
N ASP A 113 -5.80 -13.53 3.70
CA ASP A 113 -7.10 -14.00 3.21
C ASP A 113 -8.21 -13.27 3.98
N LEU A 114 -8.78 -12.23 3.34
CA LEU A 114 -9.85 -11.45 3.95
C LEU A 114 -11.13 -12.26 4.18
N ASN A 115 -11.40 -13.29 3.36
CA ASN A 115 -12.54 -14.19 3.58
C ASN A 115 -12.37 -14.97 4.89
N GLN A 116 -11.15 -15.44 5.17
CA GLN A 116 -10.83 -16.06 6.45
C GLN A 116 -11.00 -15.07 7.59
N TYR A 117 -10.49 -13.84 7.45
CA TYR A 117 -10.61 -12.78 8.47
C TYR A 117 -12.05 -12.41 8.76
N VAL A 118 -12.93 -12.41 7.77
CA VAL A 118 -14.38 -12.21 7.96
C VAL A 118 -14.97 -13.36 8.79
N ARG A 119 -14.66 -14.63 8.48
CA ARG A 119 -15.13 -15.78 9.27
C ARG A 119 -14.64 -15.74 10.72
N GLU A 120 -13.44 -15.24 10.94
CA GLU A 120 -12.83 -15.07 12.28
C GLU A 120 -13.28 -13.78 12.99
N SER A 121 -14.21 -13.02 12.42
CA SER A 121 -14.65 -11.70 12.92
C SER A 121 -13.53 -10.69 13.12
N LYS A 122 -12.43 -10.81 12.36
CA LYS A 122 -11.30 -9.87 12.34
C LYS A 122 -11.46 -8.80 11.26
N PHE A 123 -12.33 -9.04 10.29
CA PHE A 123 -12.65 -8.09 9.23
C PHE A 123 -14.17 -8.04 9.02
N ARG A 124 -14.72 -6.84 8.82
CA ARG A 124 -16.14 -6.65 8.63
C ARG A 124 -16.57 -7.09 7.24
N LEU A 125 -17.66 -7.85 7.17
CA LEU A 125 -18.23 -8.35 5.92
C LEU A 125 -18.71 -7.21 5.00
N ASP A 126 -19.31 -6.17 5.58
CA ASP A 126 -19.80 -5.01 4.84
C ASP A 126 -18.67 -4.22 4.16
N LEU A 127 -17.56 -4.03 4.87
CA LEU A 127 -16.36 -3.41 4.31
C LEU A 127 -15.71 -4.28 3.23
N TYR A 128 -15.65 -5.60 3.45
CA TYR A 128 -15.11 -6.54 2.48
C TYR A 128 -15.81 -6.40 1.12
N TYR A 129 -17.15 -6.50 1.09
CA TYR A 129 -17.90 -6.36 -0.17
C TYR A 129 -17.79 -4.99 -0.83
N ARG A 130 -17.47 -3.95 -0.06
CA ARG A 130 -17.30 -2.61 -0.61
C ARG A 130 -15.93 -2.41 -1.22
N LEU A 131 -14.91 -3.12 -0.73
CA LEU A 131 -13.54 -3.09 -1.25
C LEU A 131 -13.34 -4.07 -2.41
N ASP A 132 -13.94 -5.26 -2.35
CA ASP A 132 -13.73 -6.35 -3.31
C ASP A 132 -14.64 -6.21 -4.55
N VAL A 133 -14.57 -5.05 -5.21
CA VAL A 133 -15.30 -4.79 -6.47
C VAL A 133 -14.52 -5.29 -7.67
N LEU A 134 -13.20 -5.09 -7.68
CA LEU A 134 -12.29 -5.58 -8.71
C LEU A 134 -11.06 -6.19 -8.04
N HIS A 135 -10.99 -7.51 -8.06
CA HIS A 135 -9.91 -8.26 -7.45
C HIS A 135 -8.77 -8.53 -8.43
N LEU A 136 -7.55 -8.13 -8.07
CA LEU A 136 -6.33 -8.40 -8.83
C LEU A 136 -5.35 -9.22 -7.98
N LYS A 137 -5.07 -10.44 -8.42
CA LYS A 137 -4.07 -11.30 -7.78
C LYS A 137 -2.70 -11.09 -8.42
N LEU A 138 -1.74 -10.62 -7.63
CA LEU A 138 -0.35 -10.54 -8.04
C LEU A 138 0.34 -11.88 -7.83
N PRO A 139 0.99 -12.44 -8.85
CA PRO A 139 1.76 -13.67 -8.70
C PRO A 139 2.96 -13.45 -7.78
N THR A 140 3.32 -14.46 -7.01
CA THR A 140 4.58 -14.51 -6.25
C THR A 140 5.77 -14.54 -7.19
N LEU A 141 6.98 -14.31 -6.68
CA LEU A 141 8.18 -14.37 -7.51
C LEU A 141 8.42 -15.79 -8.06
N ASN A 142 8.09 -16.82 -7.29
CA ASN A 142 8.19 -18.23 -7.72
C ASN A 142 7.24 -18.55 -8.90
N GLU A 143 6.08 -17.89 -8.97
CA GLU A 143 5.11 -18.08 -10.06
C GLU A 143 5.47 -17.29 -11.33
N ARG A 144 6.53 -16.43 -11.27
CA ARG A 144 6.94 -15.57 -12.40
C ARG A 144 8.04 -16.17 -13.27
N GLY A 145 8.67 -17.27 -12.83
CA GLY A 145 9.68 -18.01 -13.63
C GLY A 145 10.74 -17.10 -14.24
N HIS A 146 10.70 -16.95 -15.56
CA HIS A 146 11.69 -16.16 -16.32
C HIS A 146 11.80 -14.68 -15.92
N ASP A 147 10.82 -14.09 -15.27
CA ASP A 147 10.93 -12.69 -14.80
C ASP A 147 12.01 -12.52 -13.73
N ILE A 148 12.41 -13.62 -13.05
CA ILE A 148 13.41 -13.57 -11.97
C ILE A 148 14.74 -13.02 -12.48
N GLY A 149 15.22 -13.53 -13.60
CA GLY A 149 16.47 -13.07 -14.23
C GLY A 149 16.41 -11.59 -14.63
N ILE A 150 15.31 -11.19 -15.28
CA ILE A 150 15.09 -9.80 -15.72
C ILE A 150 15.03 -8.85 -14.51
N LEU A 151 14.32 -9.25 -13.45
CA LEU A 151 14.24 -8.47 -12.22
C LEU A 151 15.58 -8.37 -11.49
N ALA A 152 16.36 -9.46 -11.46
CA ALA A 152 17.69 -9.46 -10.86
C ALA A 152 18.63 -8.51 -11.61
N GLU A 153 18.64 -8.55 -12.93
CA GLU A 153 19.45 -7.66 -13.76
C GLU A 153 19.05 -6.18 -13.58
N TYR A 154 17.74 -5.89 -13.56
CA TYR A 154 17.23 -4.55 -13.26
C TYR A 154 17.68 -4.06 -11.88
N LEU A 155 17.56 -4.90 -10.84
CA LEU A 155 17.97 -4.55 -9.48
C LEU A 155 19.47 -4.32 -9.36
N LEU A 156 20.31 -5.15 -10.01
CA LEU A 156 21.76 -4.98 -10.08
C LEU A 156 22.12 -3.66 -10.74
N ASN A 157 21.55 -3.35 -11.90
CA ASN A 157 21.82 -2.11 -12.62
C ASN A 157 21.44 -0.87 -11.78
N ARG A 158 20.26 -0.90 -11.14
CA ARG A 158 19.83 0.19 -10.24
C ARG A 158 20.77 0.37 -9.04
N LYS A 159 21.30 -0.73 -8.47
CA LYS A 159 22.27 -0.66 -7.38
C LYS A 159 23.62 -0.14 -7.85
N LYS A 160 24.06 -0.56 -9.04
CA LYS A 160 25.28 -0.04 -9.67
C LYS A 160 25.24 1.49 -9.80
N GLU A 161 24.13 2.05 -10.27
CA GLU A 161 23.96 3.49 -10.35
C GLU A 161 24.06 4.19 -8.99
N MET A 162 23.51 3.58 -7.94
CA MET A 162 23.44 4.17 -6.59
C MET A 162 24.77 4.07 -5.82
N TYR A 163 25.48 2.94 -5.95
CA TYR A 163 26.60 2.63 -5.05
C TYR A 163 27.96 2.51 -5.73
N CYS A 164 28.03 2.30 -7.03
CA CYS A 164 29.23 1.79 -7.68
C CYS A 164 29.67 2.57 -8.92
N LYS A 165 29.98 3.87 -8.79
CA LYS A 165 30.69 4.59 -9.85
C LYS A 165 32.10 4.03 -10.16
N ARG A 166 32.65 3.13 -9.32
CA ARG A 166 34.01 2.58 -9.41
C ARG A 166 34.07 1.08 -9.73
N LEU A 167 32.97 0.35 -9.63
CA LEU A 167 32.90 -1.08 -9.95
C LEU A 167 32.53 -1.22 -11.44
N GLY A 168 33.37 -1.92 -12.20
CA GLY A 168 33.18 -2.16 -13.62
C GLY A 168 31.82 -2.79 -13.97
N ASP A 169 31.67 -3.25 -15.19
CA ASP A 169 30.43 -3.81 -15.72
C ASP A 169 30.05 -5.10 -14.97
N ILE A 170 29.24 -4.97 -13.92
CA ILE A 170 28.64 -6.11 -13.23
C ILE A 170 27.44 -6.56 -14.04
N ARG A 171 27.47 -7.81 -14.52
CA ARG A 171 26.36 -8.43 -15.26
C ARG A 171 25.98 -9.74 -14.61
N LEU A 172 24.71 -10.08 -14.67
CA LEU A 172 24.25 -11.41 -14.28
C LEU A 172 24.74 -12.42 -15.32
N THR A 173 25.53 -13.45 -14.90
CA THR A 173 25.88 -14.54 -15.80
C THR A 173 24.68 -15.44 -16.05
N LYS A 174 24.69 -16.19 -17.13
CA LYS A 174 23.62 -17.12 -17.47
C LYS A 174 23.43 -18.18 -16.38
N GLU A 175 24.54 -18.71 -15.88
CA GLU A 175 24.55 -19.71 -14.80
C GLU A 175 23.96 -19.15 -13.50
N ALA A 176 24.29 -17.89 -13.15
CA ALA A 176 23.70 -17.22 -11.98
C ALA A 176 22.19 -17.00 -12.17
N GLY A 177 21.74 -16.64 -13.37
CA GLY A 177 20.33 -16.52 -13.71
C GLY A 177 19.57 -17.83 -13.51
N GLU A 178 20.11 -18.94 -14.02
CA GLU A 178 19.52 -20.27 -13.87
C GLU A 178 19.47 -20.73 -12.41
N LEU A 179 20.48 -20.37 -11.59
CA LEU A 179 20.46 -20.63 -10.16
C LEU A 179 19.37 -19.84 -9.44
N LEU A 180 19.20 -18.56 -9.77
CA LEU A 180 18.14 -17.72 -9.18
C LEU A 180 16.73 -18.27 -9.48
N GLU A 181 16.50 -18.87 -10.65
CA GLU A 181 15.22 -19.47 -11.01
C GLU A 181 14.89 -20.73 -10.18
N ARG A 182 15.92 -21.41 -9.64
CA ARG A 182 15.75 -22.64 -8.82
C ARG A 182 15.55 -22.38 -7.33
N ILE A 183 15.81 -21.14 -6.88
CA ILE A 183 15.65 -20.77 -5.48
C ILE A 183 14.17 -20.56 -5.13
N GLU A 184 13.77 -21.04 -3.95
CA GLU A 184 12.46 -20.73 -3.40
C GLU A 184 12.47 -19.32 -2.77
N TRP A 185 11.71 -18.41 -3.36
CA TRP A 185 11.66 -17.00 -2.98
C TRP A 185 10.53 -16.71 -1.96
N LYS A 186 10.66 -17.17 -0.71
CA LYS A 186 9.68 -16.91 0.36
C LYS A 186 9.50 -15.42 0.65
N GLY A 187 10.59 -14.65 0.58
CA GLY A 187 10.57 -13.19 0.75
C GLY A 187 10.30 -12.40 -0.54
N ASN A 188 9.99 -13.10 -1.64
CA ASN A 188 9.67 -12.49 -2.95
C ASN A 188 10.73 -11.47 -3.41
N ILE A 189 10.31 -10.36 -4.02
CA ILE A 189 11.20 -9.32 -4.57
C ILE A 189 12.08 -8.68 -3.48
N ARG A 190 11.63 -8.63 -2.22
CA ARG A 190 12.47 -8.11 -1.13
C ARG A 190 13.69 -8.99 -0.90
N GLN A 191 13.52 -10.30 -0.91
CA GLN A 191 14.63 -11.25 -0.77
C GLN A 191 15.57 -11.17 -1.97
N LEU A 192 15.05 -11.12 -3.19
CA LEU A 192 15.86 -10.94 -4.40
C LEU A 192 16.68 -9.65 -4.34
N ASN A 193 16.05 -8.53 -3.98
CA ASN A 193 16.73 -7.24 -3.83
C ASN A 193 17.86 -7.27 -2.79
N ASN A 194 17.71 -8.03 -1.70
CA ASN A 194 18.74 -8.17 -0.69
C ASN A 194 19.93 -9.03 -1.18
N ILE A 195 19.69 -10.01 -2.04
CA ILE A 195 20.77 -10.83 -2.62
C ILE A 195 21.56 -10.03 -3.67
N CYS A 196 20.90 -9.09 -4.35
CA CYS A 196 21.55 -8.18 -5.32
C CYS A 196 22.28 -6.99 -4.63
N MET A 197 22.38 -6.95 -3.30
CA MET A 197 23.15 -5.92 -2.57
C MET A 197 24.61 -6.32 -2.42
#